data_3957649aaf8f18c3339f6c0d004072e4
#
_entry.id   3957649aaf8f18c3339f6c0d004072e4
#
_cell.length_a   1.000
_cell.length_b   1.000
_cell.length_c   1.000
_cell.angle_alpha   90.00
_cell.angle_beta   90.00
_cell.angle_gamma   90.00
#
_symmetry.space_group_name_H-M   'P 1'
#
loop_
_entity.id
_entity.type
_entity.pdbx_description
1 polymer ?
#
loop_
_entity_poly.entity_id
_entity_poly.type
_entity_poly.pdbx_seq_one_letter_code
_entity_poly.pdbx_strand_id
1 'polypeptide(L)'
;VWALSELANVKWWHRNISRLGFQINGPVHAYPDIIVMLHSGKILMVETKGDHLDNDESKEKAKIGDQWAKLAGKQYKYYMVFETKQPDYPGAYSLERFMEIVKGL
;
A
#
# COMPACT_ATOMS: atom_id res chain seq x y z
N VAL A 1 2.69 10.58 -8.37
CA VAL A 1 2.18 10.73 -7.01
C VAL A 1 3.33 10.55 -6.05
N TRP A 2 3.53 11.48 -5.13
CA TRP A 2 4.56 11.42 -4.10
C TRP A 2 5.98 11.22 -4.64
N ALA A 3 6.27 11.66 -5.85
CA ALA A 3 7.59 11.51 -6.44
C ALA A 3 8.07 10.04 -6.54
N LEU A 4 7.14 9.08 -6.63
CA LEU A 4 7.49 7.67 -6.81
C LEU A 4 8.36 7.44 -8.05
N SER A 5 8.09 8.15 -9.13
CA SER A 5 8.85 8.04 -10.37
C SER A 5 10.30 8.52 -10.23
N GLU A 6 10.62 9.27 -9.17
CA GLU A 6 11.97 9.74 -8.90
C GLU A 6 12.81 8.71 -8.14
N LEU A 7 12.20 7.65 -7.62
CA LEU A 7 12.92 6.61 -6.92
C LEU A 7 13.57 5.65 -7.93
N ALA A 8 14.86 5.43 -7.78
CA ALA A 8 15.64 4.64 -8.73
C ALA A 8 15.18 3.18 -8.84
N ASN A 9 14.60 2.62 -7.77
CA ASN A 9 14.15 1.24 -7.74
C ASN A 9 12.71 1.03 -8.21
N VAL A 10 11.99 2.11 -8.53
CA VAL A 10 10.64 2.01 -9.07
C VAL A 10 10.69 1.87 -10.58
N LYS A 11 10.16 0.77 -11.10
CA LYS A 11 10.09 0.50 -12.53
C LYS A 11 8.91 1.25 -13.16
N TRP A 12 7.73 1.14 -12.55
CA TRP A 12 6.54 1.90 -12.95
C TRP A 12 5.54 1.90 -11.80
N TRP A 13 4.60 2.82 -11.87
CA TRP A 13 3.45 2.85 -11.00
C TRP A 13 2.25 3.34 -11.79
N HIS A 14 1.04 2.93 -11.38
CA HIS A 14 -0.17 3.51 -11.93
C HIS A 14 -1.31 3.45 -10.93
N ARG A 15 -2.27 4.30 -11.16
CA ARG A 15 -3.47 4.37 -10.33
C ARG A 15 -4.39 3.21 -10.68
N ASN A 16 -4.87 2.52 -9.67
CA ASN A 16 -5.83 1.44 -9.83
C ASN A 16 -7.24 2.04 -9.91
N ILE A 17 -7.97 1.72 -10.97
CA ILE A 17 -9.35 2.18 -11.10
C ILE A 17 -10.24 1.21 -10.34
N SER A 18 -10.89 1.70 -9.29
CA SER A 18 -11.75 0.90 -8.42
C SER A 18 -12.78 0.11 -9.22
N ARG A 19 -12.96 -1.14 -8.82
CA ARG A 19 -13.95 -2.08 -9.38
C ARG A 19 -13.67 -2.55 -10.80
N LEU A 20 -12.76 -1.91 -11.52
CA LEU A 20 -12.34 -2.33 -12.85
C LEU A 20 -10.97 -2.96 -12.85
N GLY A 21 -10.18 -2.70 -11.80
CA GLY A 21 -8.85 -3.23 -11.63
C GLY A 21 -8.77 -4.28 -10.53
N PHE A 22 -7.65 -4.31 -9.86
CA PHE A 22 -7.36 -5.27 -8.81
C PHE A 22 -8.15 -4.98 -7.53
N GLN A 23 -8.63 -6.03 -6.85
CA GLN A 23 -9.22 -5.91 -5.53
C GLN A 23 -8.69 -7.02 -4.61
N ILE A 24 -8.65 -6.74 -3.33
CA ILE A 24 -8.30 -7.70 -2.29
C ILE A 24 -9.59 -8.27 -1.72
N ASN A 25 -9.76 -9.58 -1.82
CA ASN A 25 -10.95 -10.25 -1.28
C ASN A 25 -10.77 -10.58 0.20
N GLY A 26 -11.81 -10.34 0.98
CA GLY A 26 -11.85 -10.61 2.41
C GLY A 26 -13.21 -10.22 2.96
N PRO A 27 -13.40 -10.25 4.31
CA PRO A 27 -14.66 -9.80 4.93
C PRO A 27 -14.99 -8.35 4.57
N VAL A 28 -13.96 -7.52 4.34
CA VAL A 28 -14.09 -6.16 3.84
C VAL A 28 -13.31 -6.09 2.55
N HIS A 29 -13.99 -5.67 1.47
CA HIS A 29 -13.32 -5.52 0.18
C HIS A 29 -12.39 -4.32 0.22
N ALA A 30 -11.16 -4.51 -0.20
CA ALA A 30 -10.15 -3.46 -0.28
C ALA A 30 -9.69 -3.30 -1.72
N TYR A 31 -9.60 -2.05 -2.17
CA TYR A 31 -9.14 -1.70 -3.51
C TYR A 31 -7.92 -0.81 -3.35
N PRO A 32 -6.71 -1.31 -3.63
CA PRO A 32 -5.53 -0.44 -3.57
C PRO A 32 -5.66 0.70 -4.59
N ASP A 33 -5.28 1.90 -4.17
CA ASP A 33 -5.37 3.09 -5.04
C ASP A 33 -4.26 3.12 -6.07
N ILE A 34 -3.10 2.60 -5.72
CA ILE A 34 -1.90 2.65 -6.54
C ILE A 34 -1.22 1.28 -6.52
N ILE A 35 -0.75 0.86 -7.69
CA ILE A 35 0.06 -0.35 -7.82
C ILE A 35 1.44 0.07 -8.28
N VAL A 36 2.48 -0.38 -7.57
CA VAL A 36 3.87 -0.03 -7.86
C VAL A 36 4.66 -1.29 -8.18
N MET A 37 5.37 -1.28 -9.31
CA MET A 37 6.29 -2.36 -9.68
C MET A 37 7.72 -1.87 -9.47
N LEU A 38 8.51 -2.64 -8.72
CA LEU A 38 9.91 -2.36 -8.51
C LEU A 38 10.76 -3.14 -9.51
N HIS A 39 11.96 -2.65 -9.79
CA HIS A 39 12.92 -3.36 -10.65
C HIS A 39 13.29 -4.73 -10.08
N SER A 40 13.20 -4.91 -8.78
CA SER A 40 13.43 -6.21 -8.13
C SER A 40 12.34 -7.24 -8.42
N GLY A 41 11.24 -6.84 -9.05
CA GLY A 41 10.08 -7.70 -9.29
C GLY A 41 9.02 -7.63 -8.21
N LYS A 42 9.26 -6.91 -7.12
CA LYS A 42 8.26 -6.74 -6.07
C LYS A 42 7.12 -5.85 -6.54
N ILE A 43 5.92 -6.21 -6.12
CA ILE A 43 4.69 -5.50 -6.47
C ILE A 43 4.07 -4.96 -5.19
N LEU A 44 3.89 -3.64 -5.14
CA LEU A 44 3.35 -2.96 -3.97
C LEU A 44 1.91 -2.55 -4.24
N MET A 45 1.00 -2.96 -3.35
CA MET A 45 -0.40 -2.52 -3.37
C MET A 45 -0.52 -1.43 -2.33
N VAL A 46 -0.82 -0.21 -2.77
CA VAL A 46 -0.81 0.97 -1.90
C VAL A 46 -2.20 1.57 -1.81
N GLU A 47 -2.71 1.73 -0.59
CA GLU A 47 -3.96 2.42 -0.32
C GLU A 47 -3.65 3.72 0.43
N THR A 48 -4.16 4.85 -0.09
CA THR A 48 -3.94 6.16 0.51
C THR A 48 -5.07 6.51 1.46
N LYS A 49 -4.74 7.14 2.58
CA LYS A 49 -5.71 7.59 3.58
C LYS A 49 -5.35 8.99 4.09
N GLY A 50 -6.37 9.84 4.26
CA GLY A 50 -6.19 11.08 5.00
C GLY A 50 -6.01 10.77 6.48
N ASP A 51 -5.29 11.63 7.21
CA ASP A 51 -4.98 11.40 8.63
C ASP A 51 -6.24 11.23 9.50
N HIS A 52 -7.34 11.88 9.12
CA HIS A 52 -8.61 11.80 9.86
C HIS A 52 -9.30 10.43 9.72
N LEU A 53 -8.81 9.57 8.83
CA LEU A 53 -9.35 8.24 8.58
C LEU A 53 -8.61 7.14 9.35
N ASP A 54 -7.77 7.50 10.32
CA ASP A 54 -7.17 6.53 11.23
C ASP A 54 -8.24 6.09 12.24
N ASN A 55 -8.98 5.06 11.88
CA ASN A 55 -10.11 4.55 12.64
C ASN A 55 -10.14 3.02 12.54
N ASP A 56 -11.15 2.41 13.19
CA ASP A 56 -11.27 0.96 13.25
C ASP A 56 -11.45 0.31 11.87
N GLU A 57 -12.17 0.97 10.97
CA GLU A 57 -12.35 0.46 9.61
C GLU A 57 -11.03 0.42 8.86
N SER A 58 -10.22 1.47 8.94
CA SER A 58 -8.91 1.51 8.31
C SER A 58 -7.98 0.47 8.92
N LYS A 59 -8.01 0.29 10.24
CA LYS A 59 -7.24 -0.73 10.92
C LYS A 59 -7.58 -2.14 10.43
N GLU A 60 -8.87 -2.42 10.26
CA GLU A 60 -9.33 -3.70 9.74
C GLU A 60 -8.89 -3.93 8.31
N LYS A 61 -8.98 -2.92 7.46
CA LYS A 61 -8.52 -3.00 6.07
C LYS A 61 -7.01 -3.22 5.99
N ALA A 62 -6.24 -2.53 6.81
CA ALA A 62 -4.79 -2.71 6.85
C ALA A 62 -4.42 -4.14 7.26
N LYS A 63 -5.11 -4.70 8.23
CA LYS A 63 -4.91 -6.07 8.67
C LYS A 63 -5.19 -7.06 7.55
N ILE A 64 -6.29 -6.89 6.84
CA ILE A 64 -6.66 -7.75 5.71
C ILE A 64 -5.63 -7.67 4.60
N GLY A 65 -5.20 -6.46 4.26
CA GLY A 65 -4.18 -6.25 3.22
C GLY A 65 -2.84 -6.87 3.59
N ASP A 66 -2.41 -6.72 4.83
CA ASP A 66 -1.16 -7.29 5.32
C ASP A 66 -1.21 -8.82 5.27
N GLN A 67 -2.31 -9.42 5.67
CA GLN A 67 -2.51 -10.87 5.61
C GLN A 67 -2.52 -11.36 4.16
N TRP A 68 -3.21 -10.63 3.28
CA TRP A 68 -3.24 -10.99 1.86
C TRP A 68 -1.83 -11.01 1.27
N ALA A 69 -1.03 -10.00 1.56
CA ALA A 69 0.33 -9.92 1.03
C ALA A 69 1.19 -11.11 1.48
N LYS A 70 1.04 -11.53 2.72
CA LYS A 70 1.76 -12.69 3.25
C LYS A 70 1.37 -13.98 2.55
N LEU A 71 0.08 -14.13 2.21
CA LEU A 71 -0.41 -15.32 1.53
C LEU A 71 -0.12 -15.30 0.03
N ALA A 72 -0.04 -14.13 -0.59
CA ALA A 72 0.18 -14.00 -2.02
C ALA A 72 1.61 -14.32 -2.46
N GLY A 73 2.57 -14.18 -1.57
CA GLY A 73 3.97 -14.50 -1.84
C GLY A 73 4.93 -13.35 -1.52
N LYS A 74 6.22 -13.68 -1.51
CA LYS A 74 7.26 -12.72 -1.09
C LYS A 74 7.36 -11.49 -1.98
N GLN A 75 6.95 -11.58 -3.22
CA GLN A 75 7.00 -10.46 -4.16
C GLN A 75 5.87 -9.46 -3.97
N TYR A 76 4.84 -9.80 -3.21
CA TYR A 76 3.70 -8.92 -2.98
C TYR A 76 3.78 -8.26 -1.62
N LYS A 77 3.51 -6.95 -1.59
CA LYS A 77 3.48 -6.15 -0.38
C LYS A 77 2.24 -5.28 -0.39
N TYR A 78 1.71 -5.01 0.80
CA TYR A 78 0.57 -4.11 0.98
C TYR A 78 0.97 -3.00 1.94
N TYR A 79 0.63 -1.76 1.58
CA TYR A 79 0.88 -0.60 2.43
C TYR A 79 -0.34 0.31 2.42
N MET A 80 -0.84 0.65 3.61
CA MET A 80 -1.80 1.72 3.79
C MET A 80 -1.00 2.96 4.21
N VAL A 81 -1.11 4.04 3.45
CA VAL A 81 -0.24 5.22 3.62
C VAL A 81 -1.07 6.42 4.03
N PHE A 82 -0.75 7.00 5.18
CA PHE A 82 -1.36 8.22 5.70
C PHE A 82 -0.46 9.42 5.39
N GLU A 83 -1.06 10.61 5.25
CA GLU A 83 -0.31 11.80 4.83
C GLU A 83 0.84 12.14 5.77
N THR A 84 0.60 12.21 7.08
CA THR A 84 1.62 12.53 8.09
C THR A 84 1.58 11.58 9.28
N LYS A 85 0.42 11.01 9.57
CA LYS A 85 0.22 10.18 10.74
C LYS A 85 0.89 8.82 10.60
N GLN A 86 1.57 8.37 11.65
CA GLN A 86 2.10 7.01 11.71
C GLN A 86 1.22 6.19 12.65
N PRO A 87 0.30 5.36 12.10
CA PRO A 87 -0.55 4.51 12.92
C PRO A 87 0.26 3.44 13.66
N ASP A 88 -0.31 2.91 14.73
CA ASP A 88 0.35 1.92 15.58
C ASP A 88 -0.11 0.48 15.30
N TYR A 89 -0.52 0.20 14.07
CA TYR A 89 -0.91 -1.16 13.67
C TYR A 89 -0.19 -1.57 12.37
N PRO A 90 -0.01 -2.89 12.16
CA PRO A 90 0.69 -3.41 10.99
C PRO A 90 0.01 -3.04 9.68
N GLY A 91 0.80 -2.80 8.64
CA GLY A 91 0.29 -2.51 7.31
C GLY A 91 -0.02 -1.05 7.05
N ALA A 92 0.10 -0.19 8.07
CA ALA A 92 -0.18 1.23 7.96
C ALA A 92 1.05 2.06 8.30
N TYR A 93 1.33 3.08 7.48
CA TYR A 93 2.56 3.88 7.59
C TYR A 93 2.28 5.33 7.24
N SER A 94 3.10 6.25 7.77
CA SER A 94 3.11 7.62 7.28
C SER A 94 3.75 7.64 5.90
N LEU A 95 3.46 8.67 5.12
CA LEU A 95 4.07 8.83 3.79
C LEU A 95 5.60 8.84 3.88
N GLU A 96 6.16 9.55 4.85
CA GLU A 96 7.60 9.61 5.05
C GLU A 96 8.19 8.21 5.28
N ARG A 97 7.57 7.44 6.17
CA ARG A 97 8.03 6.09 6.48
C ARG A 97 7.89 5.16 5.28
N PHE A 98 6.78 5.27 4.55
CA PHE A 98 6.54 4.48 3.34
C PHE A 98 7.65 4.72 2.31
N MET A 99 8.00 5.99 2.06
CA MET A 99 9.04 6.31 1.09
C MET A 99 10.41 5.74 1.50
N GLU A 100 10.73 5.77 2.80
CA GLU A 100 11.94 5.13 3.31
C GLU A 100 11.95 3.62 3.07
N ILE A 101 10.82 2.97 3.32
CA ILE A 101 10.68 1.53 3.11
C ILE A 101 10.89 1.19 1.64
N VAL A 102 10.26 1.92 0.74
CA VAL A 102 10.37 1.67 -0.71
C VAL A 102 11.81 1.80 -1.18
N LYS A 103 12.54 2.80 -0.69
CA LYS A 103 13.96 2.97 -1.04
C LYS A 103 14.80 1.75 -0.68
N GLY A 104 14.42 1.03 0.37
CA GLY A 104 15.15 -0.15 0.82
C GLY A 104 14.71 -1.47 0.15
N LEU A 105 13.67 -1.42 -0.66
CA LEU A 105 13.19 -2.60 -1.36
C LEU A 105 13.88 -2.73 -2.72
#